data_922e8bc715c7c22d502f685ac3497092
#
_entry.id   922e8bc715c7c22d502f685ac3497092
#
_cell.length_a   1.000
_cell.length_b   1.000
_cell.length_c   1.000
_cell.angle_alpha   90.00
_cell.angle_beta   90.00
_cell.angle_gamma   90.00
#
_symmetry.space_group_name_H-M   'P 1'
#
loop_
_entity.id
_entity.type
_entity.pdbx_description
1 polymer ?
#
loop_
_entity_poly.entity_id
_entity_poly.type
_entity_poly.pdbx_seq_one_letter_code
_entity_poly.pdbx_strand_id
1 'polypeptide(L)'
;KDSDLLFSLKKGPQGMQMSKNGKIVWIPKPSQINENNFTFEVSDGYSSDSQEGKIFVNINPSIISTPRPVALTGHEYKYRVVAEDLNSDKVAYRAVKLPKYSTFSRKTGMLMWKPRPNQRGPNDIIVVAVDERGAITSHEFQIHVFEDPSARQMINTGWPLLLSFVGIMFAWGMAQI
;
A
#
# COMPACT_ATOMS: atom_id res chain seq x y z
N LYS A 1 -45.57 35.24 16.71
CA LYS A 1 -44.57 34.75 17.69
C LYS A 1 -43.75 33.70 16.97
N ASP A 2 -42.49 34.01 16.69
CA ASP A 2 -41.56 32.97 16.27
C ASP A 2 -41.42 31.97 17.41
N SER A 3 -41.97 30.81 17.24
CA SER A 3 -41.76 29.68 18.18
C SER A 3 -40.38 29.11 17.90
N ASP A 4 -39.54 29.03 18.93
CA ASP A 4 -38.23 28.41 18.81
C ASP A 4 -38.41 26.92 18.48
N LEU A 5 -37.87 26.45 17.34
CA LEU A 5 -37.88 25.06 16.97
C LEU A 5 -36.96 24.28 17.90
N LEU A 6 -37.47 23.20 18.46
CA LEU A 6 -36.74 22.30 19.33
C LEU A 6 -36.50 20.97 18.61
N PHE A 7 -35.27 20.53 18.63
CA PHE A 7 -34.84 19.27 18.03
C PHE A 7 -34.61 18.21 19.10
N SER A 8 -34.99 16.97 18.82
CA SER A 8 -34.74 15.83 19.71
C SER A 8 -34.41 14.57 18.91
N LEU A 9 -33.43 13.81 19.36
CA LEU A 9 -33.11 12.50 18.78
C LEU A 9 -34.09 11.47 19.30
N LYS A 10 -34.87 10.86 18.40
CA LYS A 10 -35.85 9.78 18.75
C LYS A 10 -35.22 8.42 18.67
N LYS A 11 -34.36 8.20 17.65
CA LYS A 11 -33.66 6.95 17.42
C LYS A 11 -32.30 7.25 16.81
N GLY A 12 -31.29 6.49 17.20
CA GLY A 12 -29.95 6.64 16.62
C GLY A 12 -29.00 5.57 17.12
N PRO A 13 -27.81 5.49 16.51
CA PRO A 13 -26.78 4.58 16.97
C PRO A 13 -26.32 4.94 18.38
N GLN A 14 -25.82 3.95 19.10
CA GLN A 14 -25.35 4.13 20.47
C GLN A 14 -24.28 5.25 20.54
N GLY A 15 -24.46 6.18 21.44
CA GLY A 15 -23.55 7.31 21.67
C GLY A 15 -23.84 8.55 20.82
N MET A 16 -24.80 8.50 19.88
CA MET A 16 -25.26 9.67 19.16
C MET A 16 -26.08 10.57 20.08
N GLN A 17 -25.83 11.86 20.01
CA GLN A 17 -26.54 12.88 20.76
C GLN A 17 -26.99 14.01 19.83
N MET A 18 -28.11 14.64 20.16
CA MET A 18 -28.62 15.82 19.47
C MET A 18 -28.91 16.91 20.50
N SER A 19 -28.46 18.11 20.24
CA SER A 19 -28.81 19.28 21.04
C SER A 19 -30.14 19.89 20.60
N LYS A 20 -30.74 20.71 21.46
CA LYS A 20 -32.04 21.37 21.18
C LYS A 20 -32.05 22.25 19.92
N ASN A 21 -30.90 22.74 19.47
CA ASN A 21 -30.73 23.47 18.23
C ASN A 21 -30.39 22.60 17.00
N GLY A 22 -30.56 21.30 17.08
CA GLY A 22 -30.38 20.38 15.96
C GLY A 22 -28.94 19.91 15.67
N LYS A 23 -27.95 20.29 16.51
CA LYS A 23 -26.57 19.82 16.33
C LYS A 23 -26.45 18.38 16.78
N ILE A 24 -26.01 17.49 15.85
CA ILE A 24 -25.67 16.11 16.13
C ILE A 24 -24.18 16.02 16.49
N VAL A 25 -23.88 15.28 17.55
CA VAL A 25 -22.53 14.88 17.94
C VAL A 25 -22.51 13.38 18.14
N TRP A 26 -21.55 12.72 17.46
CA TRP A 26 -21.37 11.29 17.53
C TRP A 26 -19.93 10.89 17.23
N ILE A 27 -19.39 9.97 18.03
CA ILE A 27 -18.12 9.31 17.79
C ILE A 27 -18.43 7.84 17.62
N PRO A 28 -18.42 7.32 16.38
CA PRO A 28 -18.77 5.92 16.13
C PRO A 28 -17.72 4.98 16.72
N LYS A 29 -18.19 3.83 17.22
CA LYS A 29 -17.35 2.73 17.66
C LYS A 29 -17.01 1.81 16.49
N PRO A 30 -15.96 0.94 16.57
CA PRO A 30 -15.64 -0.04 15.52
C PRO A 30 -16.79 -0.99 15.14
N SER A 31 -17.72 -1.26 16.07
CA SER A 31 -18.93 -2.06 15.80
C SER A 31 -20.03 -1.32 15.02
N GLN A 32 -19.83 -0.04 14.74
CA GLN A 32 -20.81 0.83 14.07
C GLN A 32 -20.34 1.26 12.67
N ILE A 33 -19.49 0.47 12.06
CA ILE A 33 -19.09 0.66 10.65
C ILE A 33 -20.29 0.43 9.72
N ASN A 34 -20.20 0.96 8.49
CA ASN A 34 -21.25 0.94 7.48
C ASN A 34 -22.41 1.90 7.77
N GLU A 35 -23.61 1.60 7.30
CA GLU A 35 -24.76 2.47 7.39
C GLU A 35 -25.38 2.47 8.79
N ASN A 36 -25.58 3.66 9.33
CA ASN A 36 -26.25 3.90 10.60
C ASN A 36 -27.44 4.83 10.39
N ASN A 37 -28.62 4.38 10.73
CA ASN A 37 -29.86 5.15 10.61
C ASN A 37 -30.14 5.89 11.91
N PHE A 38 -30.71 7.09 11.81
CA PHE A 38 -31.20 7.84 12.93
C PHE A 38 -32.50 8.56 12.57
N THR A 39 -33.31 8.88 13.58
CA THR A 39 -34.55 9.63 13.43
C THR A 39 -34.53 10.76 14.42
N PHE A 40 -34.81 11.97 13.98
CA PHE A 40 -35.00 13.12 14.85
C PHE A 40 -36.38 13.74 14.65
N GLU A 41 -36.83 14.43 15.66
CA GLU A 41 -38.06 15.19 15.66
C GLU A 41 -37.74 16.66 15.83
N VAL A 42 -38.47 17.49 15.13
CA VAL A 42 -38.53 18.96 15.32
C VAL A 42 -39.91 19.34 15.80
N SER A 43 -40.01 20.23 16.80
CA SER A 43 -41.27 20.70 17.35
C SER A 43 -41.24 22.19 17.63
N ASP A 44 -42.34 22.84 17.38
CA ASP A 44 -42.60 24.23 17.75
C ASP A 44 -43.38 24.39 19.08
N GLY A 45 -43.58 23.25 19.76
CA GLY A 45 -44.37 23.19 20.99
C GLY A 45 -45.87 22.93 20.77
N TYR A 46 -46.40 23.04 19.56
CA TYR A 46 -47.78 22.77 19.19
C TYR A 46 -47.90 21.57 18.23
N SER A 47 -46.96 21.46 17.32
CA SER A 47 -46.89 20.42 16.33
C SER A 47 -45.46 19.83 16.30
N SER A 48 -45.32 18.65 15.79
CA SER A 48 -44.01 18.04 15.55
C SER A 48 -43.99 17.32 14.23
N ASP A 49 -42.79 17.25 13.62
CA ASP A 49 -42.47 16.44 12.44
C ASP A 49 -41.20 15.63 12.67
N SER A 50 -41.13 14.47 12.07
CA SER A 50 -39.99 13.54 12.22
C SER A 50 -39.31 13.31 10.90
N GLN A 51 -37.96 13.31 10.92
CA GLN A 51 -37.14 13.02 9.75
C GLN A 51 -36.14 11.91 10.04
N GLU A 52 -35.95 11.04 9.05
CA GLU A 52 -34.94 10.00 9.07
C GLU A 52 -33.68 10.49 8.36
N GLY A 53 -32.53 10.11 8.90
CA GLY A 53 -31.22 10.35 8.31
C GLY A 53 -30.37 9.09 8.34
N LYS A 54 -29.34 9.09 7.50
CA LYS A 54 -28.36 8.01 7.38
C LYS A 54 -26.96 8.56 7.42
N ILE A 55 -26.07 7.92 8.17
CA ILE A 55 -24.65 8.21 8.22
C ILE A 55 -23.87 6.94 7.89
N PHE A 56 -22.99 7.00 6.92
CA PHE A 56 -22.09 5.90 6.63
C PHE A 56 -20.76 6.12 7.37
N VAL A 57 -20.35 5.12 8.14
CA VAL A 57 -19.06 5.12 8.85
C VAL A 57 -18.07 4.33 8.05
N ASN A 58 -17.11 5.02 7.44
CA ASN A 58 -15.99 4.44 6.70
C ASN A 58 -14.78 4.23 7.60
N ILE A 59 -14.04 3.15 7.36
CA ILE A 59 -12.75 2.85 8.00
C ILE A 59 -11.70 2.78 6.91
N ASN A 60 -10.49 3.25 7.21
CA ASN A 60 -9.37 3.14 6.29
C ASN A 60 -9.03 1.67 6.02
N PRO A 61 -8.62 1.32 4.80
CA PRO A 61 -8.12 -0.01 4.50
C PRO A 61 -6.90 -0.35 5.36
N SER A 62 -6.74 -1.61 5.76
CA SER A 62 -5.62 -2.11 6.55
C SER A 62 -4.65 -2.88 5.67
N ILE A 63 -3.37 -2.49 5.65
CA ILE A 63 -2.34 -3.23 4.90
C ILE A 63 -1.86 -4.41 5.75
N ILE A 64 -2.05 -5.63 5.24
CA ILE A 64 -1.79 -6.89 5.94
C ILE A 64 -0.53 -7.63 5.43
N SER A 65 0.08 -7.16 4.35
CA SER A 65 1.29 -7.76 3.78
C SER A 65 2.56 -7.08 4.30
N THR A 66 3.65 -7.86 4.38
CA THR A 66 4.98 -7.39 4.80
C THR A 66 6.00 -7.65 3.70
N PRO A 67 6.81 -6.67 3.28
CA PRO A 67 7.85 -6.84 2.28
C PRO A 67 9.06 -7.57 2.87
N ARG A 68 9.80 -8.28 2.03
CA ARG A 68 11.15 -8.73 2.39
C ARG A 68 12.07 -7.50 2.48
N PRO A 69 12.85 -7.33 3.59
CA PRO A 69 13.64 -6.13 3.79
C PRO A 69 14.91 -6.07 2.93
N VAL A 70 15.23 -7.13 2.19
CA VAL A 70 16.49 -7.31 1.46
C VAL A 70 16.24 -7.65 -0.01
N ALA A 71 17.05 -7.05 -0.91
CA ALA A 71 17.16 -7.40 -2.31
C ALA A 71 18.64 -7.53 -2.73
N LEU A 72 18.91 -8.20 -3.84
CA LEU A 72 20.24 -8.36 -4.44
C LEU A 72 20.31 -7.64 -5.77
N THR A 73 21.46 -7.03 -6.08
CA THR A 73 21.70 -6.44 -7.41
C THR A 73 21.56 -7.49 -8.51
N GLY A 74 20.90 -7.12 -9.60
CA GLY A 74 20.71 -8.03 -10.75
C GLY A 74 19.63 -9.09 -10.58
N HIS A 75 19.06 -9.26 -9.39
CA HIS A 75 17.98 -10.21 -9.13
C HIS A 75 16.61 -9.54 -9.07
N GLU A 76 15.58 -10.26 -9.50
CA GLU A 76 14.22 -9.72 -9.46
C GLU A 76 13.69 -9.73 -8.03
N TYR A 77 13.25 -8.54 -7.56
CA TYR A 77 12.51 -8.35 -6.33
C TYR A 77 11.04 -8.17 -6.67
N LYS A 78 10.19 -8.97 -6.02
CA LYS A 78 8.74 -8.88 -6.14
C LYS A 78 8.11 -8.75 -4.76
N TYR A 79 7.20 -7.78 -4.63
CA TYR A 79 6.38 -7.62 -3.45
C TYR A 79 4.96 -7.23 -3.86
N ARG A 80 3.99 -7.95 -3.33
CA ARG A 80 2.59 -7.63 -3.52
C ARG A 80 2.04 -6.99 -2.24
N VAL A 81 1.67 -5.73 -2.33
CA VAL A 81 0.90 -5.06 -1.27
C VAL A 81 -0.49 -5.67 -1.24
N VAL A 82 -0.91 -6.13 -0.07
CA VAL A 82 -2.26 -6.65 0.16
C VAL A 82 -2.89 -5.83 1.26
N ALA A 83 -4.10 -5.34 1.01
CA ALA A 83 -4.89 -4.62 2.00
C ALA A 83 -6.29 -5.20 2.06
N GLU A 84 -6.90 -5.13 3.23
CA GLU A 84 -8.28 -5.49 3.52
C GLU A 84 -9.03 -4.26 4.00
N ASP A 85 -10.31 -4.20 3.67
CA ASP A 85 -11.21 -3.15 4.11
C ASP A 85 -12.38 -3.74 4.89
N LEU A 86 -12.62 -3.24 6.10
CA LEU A 86 -13.67 -3.74 6.98
C LEU A 86 -15.09 -3.35 6.52
N ASN A 87 -15.22 -2.31 5.68
CA ASN A 87 -16.47 -1.98 5.01
C ASN A 87 -16.73 -2.86 3.78
N SER A 88 -15.79 -3.73 3.41
CA SER A 88 -15.80 -4.54 2.19
C SER A 88 -15.70 -3.71 0.91
N ASP A 89 -15.16 -2.50 1.00
CA ASP A 89 -14.89 -1.65 -0.16
C ASP A 89 -13.72 -2.23 -0.97
N LYS A 90 -13.74 -2.02 -2.30
CA LYS A 90 -12.61 -2.41 -3.14
C LYS A 90 -11.42 -1.48 -2.88
N VAL A 91 -10.26 -2.08 -2.71
CA VAL A 91 -9.02 -1.35 -2.48
C VAL A 91 -8.21 -1.23 -3.76
N ALA A 92 -7.84 -0.02 -4.11
CA ALA A 92 -6.87 0.31 -5.16
C ALA A 92 -5.54 0.74 -4.52
N TYR A 93 -4.46 0.66 -5.30
CA TYR A 93 -3.11 0.98 -4.81
C TYR A 93 -2.49 2.11 -5.61
N ARG A 94 -1.66 2.92 -4.98
CA ARG A 94 -0.89 3.96 -5.63
C ARG A 94 0.52 4.03 -5.05
N ALA A 95 1.52 4.09 -5.91
CA ALA A 95 2.89 4.37 -5.49
C ALA A 95 3.09 5.88 -5.34
N VAL A 96 3.68 6.28 -4.22
CA VAL A 96 4.08 7.65 -3.91
C VAL A 96 5.58 7.82 -4.13
N LYS A 97 6.38 6.84 -3.64
CA LYS A 97 7.84 6.81 -3.82
C LYS A 97 8.28 5.41 -4.21
N LEU A 98 9.05 5.29 -5.27
CA LEU A 98 9.60 4.03 -5.76
C LEU A 98 11.07 4.17 -6.13
N PRO A 99 11.86 3.08 -6.03
CA PRO A 99 13.19 3.03 -6.61
C PRO A 99 13.16 3.24 -8.11
N LYS A 100 14.19 3.88 -8.67
CA LYS A 100 14.32 4.01 -10.13
C LYS A 100 14.28 2.63 -10.80
N TYR A 101 13.68 2.56 -11.98
CA TYR A 101 13.56 1.35 -12.80
C TYR A 101 12.70 0.22 -12.18
N SER A 102 11.89 0.52 -11.17
CA SER A 102 10.84 -0.37 -10.69
C SER A 102 9.51 -0.09 -11.40
N THR A 103 8.61 -1.04 -11.35
CA THR A 103 7.23 -0.92 -11.83
C THR A 103 6.25 -1.25 -10.71
N PHE A 104 5.08 -0.61 -10.73
CA PHE A 104 4.05 -0.83 -9.75
C PHE A 104 2.66 -0.90 -10.41
N SER A 105 1.92 -1.95 -10.12
CA SER A 105 0.56 -2.12 -10.62
C SER A 105 -0.47 -1.57 -9.64
N ARG A 106 -1.22 -0.54 -10.05
CA ARG A 106 -2.29 0.05 -9.24
C ARG A 106 -3.43 -0.92 -8.93
N LYS A 107 -3.69 -1.86 -9.84
CA LYS A 107 -4.80 -2.83 -9.70
C LYS A 107 -4.44 -3.99 -8.76
N THR A 108 -3.21 -4.45 -8.81
CA THR A 108 -2.80 -5.67 -8.10
C THR A 108 -1.90 -5.43 -6.90
N GLY A 109 -1.43 -4.18 -6.69
CA GLY A 109 -0.46 -3.85 -5.65
C GLY A 109 0.94 -4.44 -5.88
N MET A 110 1.24 -4.95 -7.09
CA MET A 110 2.49 -5.61 -7.38
C MET A 110 3.60 -4.61 -7.66
N LEU A 111 4.62 -4.62 -6.83
CA LEU A 111 5.92 -4.00 -7.04
C LEU A 111 6.86 -5.02 -7.69
N MET A 112 7.47 -4.66 -8.81
CA MET A 112 8.52 -5.42 -9.47
C MET A 112 9.74 -4.53 -9.66
N TRP A 113 10.91 -5.01 -9.26
CA TRP A 113 12.15 -4.26 -9.33
C TRP A 113 13.35 -5.18 -9.50
N LYS A 114 14.27 -4.79 -10.36
CA LYS A 114 15.57 -5.45 -10.53
C LYS A 114 16.65 -4.44 -10.18
N PRO A 115 17.17 -4.41 -8.93
CA PRO A 115 18.14 -3.42 -8.49
C PRO A 115 19.40 -3.44 -9.32
N ARG A 116 19.91 -2.26 -9.66
CA ARG A 116 21.19 -2.08 -10.36
C ARG A 116 22.33 -1.91 -9.35
N PRO A 117 23.61 -2.11 -9.74
CA PRO A 117 24.76 -1.93 -8.83
C PRO A 117 24.84 -0.56 -8.16
N ASN A 118 24.39 0.52 -8.84
CA ASN A 118 24.36 1.88 -8.29
C ASN A 118 23.17 2.15 -7.36
N GLN A 119 22.34 1.14 -7.06
CA GLN A 119 21.21 1.22 -6.13
C GLN A 119 21.47 0.43 -4.83
N ARG A 120 22.74 0.06 -4.55
CA ARG A 120 23.13 -0.58 -3.28
C ARG A 120 22.84 0.34 -2.10
N GLY A 121 22.56 -0.29 -0.96
CA GLY A 121 22.16 0.40 0.26
C GLY A 121 20.65 0.54 0.41
N PRO A 122 20.20 1.46 1.26
CA PRO A 122 18.78 1.64 1.58
C PRO A 122 18.02 2.30 0.45
N ASN A 123 16.83 1.77 0.14
CA ASN A 123 15.90 2.32 -0.84
C ASN A 123 14.52 2.42 -0.20
N ASP A 124 14.03 3.65 -0.03
CA ASP A 124 12.72 3.91 0.56
C ASP A 124 11.62 3.73 -0.47
N ILE A 125 10.52 3.15 -0.02
CA ILE A 125 9.33 2.91 -0.81
C ILE A 125 8.13 3.39 -0.01
N ILE A 126 7.23 4.12 -0.68
CA ILE A 126 5.98 4.58 -0.12
C ILE A 126 4.88 4.21 -1.10
N VAL A 127 3.96 3.37 -0.66
CA VAL A 127 2.75 3.02 -1.37
C VAL A 127 1.54 3.30 -0.50
N VAL A 128 0.40 3.57 -1.11
CA VAL A 128 -0.85 3.80 -0.40
C VAL A 128 -1.92 2.85 -0.90
N ALA A 129 -2.74 2.36 0.01
CA ALA A 129 -4.00 1.70 -0.25
C ALA A 129 -5.12 2.73 -0.14
N VAL A 130 -6.06 2.71 -1.08
CA VAL A 130 -7.18 3.67 -1.16
C VAL A 130 -8.45 2.88 -1.38
N ASP A 131 -9.46 3.08 -0.54
CA ASP A 131 -10.78 2.49 -0.71
C ASP A 131 -11.64 3.24 -1.75
N GLU A 132 -12.84 2.72 -2.04
CA GLU A 132 -13.78 3.34 -2.99
C GLU A 132 -14.36 4.67 -2.50
N ARG A 133 -14.28 4.97 -1.19
CA ARG A 133 -14.77 6.19 -0.57
C ARG A 133 -13.69 7.24 -0.36
N GLY A 134 -12.44 6.90 -0.73
CA GLY A 134 -11.29 7.81 -0.69
C GLY A 134 -10.50 7.81 0.62
N ALA A 135 -10.78 6.90 1.57
CA ALA A 135 -9.94 6.78 2.74
C ALA A 135 -8.61 6.07 2.38
N ILE A 136 -7.53 6.47 3.04
CA ILE A 136 -6.16 6.15 2.62
C ILE A 136 -5.36 5.60 3.79
N THR A 137 -4.59 4.55 3.52
CA THR A 137 -3.55 4.05 4.42
C THR A 137 -2.21 4.04 3.72
N SER A 138 -1.20 4.66 4.34
CA SER A 138 0.19 4.66 3.86
C SER A 138 0.94 3.43 4.35
N HIS A 139 1.79 2.88 3.48
CA HIS A 139 2.75 1.82 3.79
C HIS A 139 4.14 2.29 3.38
N GLU A 140 4.93 2.62 4.39
CA GLU A 140 6.29 3.11 4.23
C GLU A 140 7.27 2.04 4.70
N PHE A 141 8.21 1.69 3.86
CA PHE A 141 9.21 0.68 4.15
C PHE A 141 10.51 0.91 3.38
N GLN A 142 11.56 0.28 3.85
CA GLN A 142 12.88 0.36 3.25
C GLN A 142 13.36 -1.02 2.81
N ILE A 143 13.94 -1.10 1.62
CA ILE A 143 14.60 -2.32 1.12
C ILE A 143 16.09 -2.04 1.02
N HIS A 144 16.89 -2.82 1.73
CA HIS A 144 18.35 -2.74 1.64
C HIS A 144 18.86 -3.64 0.52
N VAL A 145 19.53 -3.03 -0.45
CA VAL A 145 20.09 -3.73 -1.60
C VAL A 145 21.54 -4.09 -1.33
N PHE A 146 21.86 -5.37 -1.40
CA PHE A 146 23.22 -5.89 -1.33
C PHE A 146 23.73 -6.27 -2.72
N GLU A 147 25.04 -6.32 -2.85
CA GLU A 147 25.69 -6.86 -4.05
C GLU A 147 25.47 -8.38 -4.10
N ASP A 148 25.19 -8.90 -5.31
CA ASP A 148 25.21 -10.34 -5.52
C ASP A 148 26.64 -10.88 -5.42
N PRO A 149 26.95 -11.78 -4.47
CA PRO A 149 28.30 -12.35 -4.32
C PRO A 149 28.83 -13.04 -5.57
N SER A 150 27.94 -13.64 -6.38
CA SER A 150 28.32 -14.36 -7.60
C SER A 150 28.82 -13.41 -8.71
N ALA A 151 28.38 -12.16 -8.70
CA ALA A 151 28.85 -11.14 -9.65
C ALA A 151 30.33 -10.82 -9.46
N ARG A 152 30.88 -10.96 -8.24
CA ARG A 152 32.32 -10.77 -7.96
C ARG A 152 33.18 -11.91 -8.48
N GLN A 153 32.69 -13.15 -8.51
CA GLN A 153 33.46 -14.28 -9.00
C GLN A 153 33.70 -14.22 -10.50
N MET A 154 32.77 -13.70 -11.29
CA MET A 154 32.93 -13.56 -12.75
C MET A 154 34.00 -12.51 -13.12
N ILE A 155 34.27 -11.52 -12.29
CA ILE A 155 35.31 -10.52 -12.53
C ILE A 155 36.71 -11.06 -12.18
N ASN A 156 36.80 -11.91 -11.14
CA ASN A 156 38.07 -12.48 -10.68
C ASN A 156 38.49 -13.77 -11.44
N THR A 157 37.59 -14.40 -12.18
CA THR A 157 37.90 -15.53 -13.11
C THR A 157 38.08 -15.02 -14.54
N GLY A 158 38.33 -13.72 -14.72
CA GLY A 158 38.67 -13.11 -16.00
C GLY A 158 39.91 -13.74 -16.60
N TRP A 159 39.71 -14.67 -17.47
CA TRP A 159 40.57 -15.11 -18.57
C TRP A 159 42.10 -15.03 -18.40
N PRO A 160 42.73 -16.09 -17.84
CA PRO A 160 44.08 -16.39 -18.24
C PRO A 160 44.25 -17.75 -18.97
N LEU A 161 43.21 -18.37 -19.54
CA LEU A 161 43.33 -19.72 -20.09
C LEU A 161 43.05 -19.88 -21.59
N LEU A 162 43.09 -18.80 -22.40
CA LEU A 162 43.01 -18.94 -23.86
C LEU A 162 44.30 -18.58 -24.62
N LEU A 163 45.45 -18.37 -23.94
CA LEU A 163 46.73 -18.12 -24.59
C LEU A 163 47.73 -19.25 -24.49
N SER A 164 47.39 -20.41 -23.91
CA SER A 164 48.30 -21.55 -23.80
C SER A 164 47.99 -22.71 -24.75
N PHE A 165 47.01 -22.61 -25.65
CA PHE A 165 46.72 -23.66 -26.63
C PHE A 165 47.12 -23.38 -28.07
N VAL A 166 47.78 -22.24 -28.38
CA VAL A 166 48.30 -21.93 -29.73
C VAL A 166 49.82 -22.19 -29.84
N GLY A 167 50.49 -22.56 -28.75
CA GLY A 167 51.97 -22.71 -28.71
C GLY A 167 52.50 -24.15 -28.90
N ILE A 168 51.67 -25.20 -29.10
CA ILE A 168 52.15 -26.60 -29.11
C ILE A 168 51.86 -27.34 -30.43
N MET A 169 51.58 -26.65 -31.52
CA MET A 169 51.38 -27.29 -32.83
C MET A 169 52.48 -26.98 -33.88
N PHE A 170 53.68 -26.51 -33.49
CA PHE A 170 54.78 -26.26 -34.43
C PHE A 170 56.11 -26.97 -34.10
N ALA A 171 56.08 -28.08 -33.37
CA ALA A 171 57.30 -28.79 -33.02
C ALA A 171 57.27 -30.31 -33.33
N TRP A 172 56.50 -30.77 -34.33
CA TRP A 172 56.60 -32.14 -34.82
C TRP A 172 56.48 -32.17 -36.34
N GLY A 173 57.59 -31.91 -36.99
CA GLY A 173 57.64 -31.99 -38.44
C GLY A 173 59.00 -31.66 -39.01
N MET A 174 60.10 -32.28 -38.54
CA MET A 174 61.35 -32.47 -39.27
C MET A 174 62.28 -33.41 -38.51
N ALA A 175 62.08 -34.66 -38.73
CA ALA A 175 63.16 -35.67 -38.62
C ALA A 175 62.70 -36.96 -39.32
N GLN A 176 62.98 -37.03 -40.63
CA GLN A 176 63.24 -38.25 -41.34
C GLN A 176 63.69 -37.88 -42.76
N ILE A 177 64.98 -37.74 -43.01
CA ILE A 177 65.82 -38.52 -43.99
C ILE A 177 67.25 -38.23 -43.62
#